data_7c76d619cd401846eba839d0f7d6ff01
#
_entry.id   7c76d619cd401846eba839d0f7d6ff01
#
_cell.length_a   1.000
_cell.length_b   1.000
_cell.length_c   1.000
_cell.angle_alpha   90.00
_cell.angle_beta   90.00
_cell.angle_gamma   90.00
#
_symmetry.space_group_name_H-M   'P 1'
#
loop_
_entity.id
_entity.type
_entity.pdbx_description
1 polymer ?
#
loop_
_entity_poly.entity_id
_entity_poly.type
_entity_poly.pdbx_seq_one_letter_code
_entity_poly.pdbx_strand_id
1 'polypeptide(L)'
;MPARPVTHRTLIIARMDADDETAVADIFRESDGGQLPRMLGVVRRDLFSFHGLYFHLIEAADDVAPALPTVREHPLFVDVNTKLGKHITAYDPETWSSPRDAMAQNFYTWAAD
;
A
#
# COMPACT_ATOMS: atom_id res chain seq x y z
N MET A 1 -12.11 13.73 -20.53
CA MET A 1 -12.37 12.38 -20.00
C MET A 1 -12.32 12.41 -18.50
N PRO A 2 -13.32 11.89 -17.84
CA PRO A 2 -13.25 11.75 -16.41
C PRO A 2 -12.15 10.76 -16.04
N ALA A 3 -11.54 10.96 -14.88
CA ALA A 3 -10.60 10.00 -14.33
C ALA A 3 -11.31 8.66 -14.10
N ARG A 4 -10.52 7.58 -14.12
CA ARG A 4 -11.06 6.26 -13.80
C ARG A 4 -11.68 6.31 -12.40
N PRO A 5 -12.93 5.82 -12.21
CA PRO A 5 -13.57 5.88 -10.91
C PRO A 5 -12.82 5.07 -9.87
N VAL A 6 -12.72 5.62 -8.66
CA VAL A 6 -12.18 4.92 -7.50
C VAL A 6 -13.34 4.16 -6.86
N THR A 7 -13.26 2.84 -6.83
CA THR A 7 -14.28 2.00 -6.23
C THR A 7 -13.86 1.41 -4.89
N HIS A 8 -12.55 1.47 -4.58
CA HIS A 8 -12.05 0.90 -3.34
C HIS A 8 -10.85 1.67 -2.80
N ARG A 9 -10.84 1.87 -1.48
CA ARG A 9 -9.72 2.46 -0.76
C ARG A 9 -9.22 1.47 0.28
N THR A 10 -7.89 1.34 0.36
CA THR A 10 -7.25 0.48 1.34
C THR A 10 -6.23 1.31 2.12
N LEU A 11 -6.30 1.24 3.44
CA LEU A 11 -5.34 1.91 4.31
C LEU A 11 -4.49 0.86 5.02
N ILE A 12 -3.19 0.87 4.76
CA ILE A 12 -2.23 -0.02 5.38
C ILE A 12 -1.51 0.75 6.49
N ILE A 13 -1.38 0.15 7.67
CA ILE A 13 -0.70 0.75 8.80
C ILE A 13 0.44 -0.15 9.24
N ALA A 14 1.62 0.45 9.42
CA ALA A 14 2.82 -0.26 9.86
C ALA A 14 3.70 0.70 10.65
N ARG A 15 4.94 0.29 10.95
CA ARG A 15 5.92 1.13 11.63
C ARG A 15 7.04 1.51 10.69
N MET A 16 7.52 2.74 10.81
CA MET A 16 8.62 3.24 9.99
C MET A 16 9.29 4.38 10.72
N ASP A 17 10.62 4.40 10.71
CA ASP A 17 11.36 5.56 11.20
C ASP A 17 11.19 6.71 10.21
N ALA A 18 11.02 7.94 10.73
CA ALA A 18 10.88 9.13 9.88
C ALA A 18 12.08 9.34 8.95
N ASP A 19 13.27 8.91 9.37
CA ASP A 19 14.48 9.03 8.56
C ASP A 19 14.43 8.16 7.30
N ASP A 20 13.51 7.20 7.24
CA ASP A 20 13.35 6.31 6.10
C ASP A 20 12.35 6.82 5.04
N GLU A 21 11.75 7.97 5.27
CA GLU A 21 10.72 8.51 4.35
C GLU A 21 11.20 8.63 2.91
N THR A 22 12.37 9.22 2.71
CA THR A 22 12.91 9.42 1.36
C THR A 22 13.18 8.09 0.67
N ALA A 23 13.80 7.15 1.39
CA ALA A 23 14.11 5.83 0.83
C ALA A 23 12.83 5.09 0.42
N VAL A 24 11.80 5.12 1.27
CA VAL A 24 10.52 4.47 0.98
C VAL A 24 9.84 5.13 -0.21
N ALA A 25 9.82 6.47 -0.26
CA ALA A 25 9.22 7.19 -1.38
C ALA A 25 9.92 6.85 -2.71
N ASP A 26 11.25 6.73 -2.69
CA ASP A 26 12.01 6.39 -3.89
C ASP A 26 11.71 4.96 -4.38
N ILE A 27 11.54 4.02 -3.44
CA ILE A 27 11.17 2.64 -3.79
C ILE A 27 9.82 2.62 -4.52
N PHE A 28 8.83 3.35 -3.99
CA PHE A 28 7.52 3.40 -4.64
C PHE A 28 7.56 4.19 -5.95
N ARG A 29 8.36 5.26 -6.03
CA ARG A 29 8.47 6.03 -7.26
C ARG A 29 8.99 5.16 -8.41
N GLU A 30 9.98 4.33 -8.15
CA GLU A 30 10.51 3.40 -9.13
C GLU A 30 9.46 2.35 -9.52
N SER A 31 8.81 1.76 -8.53
CA SER A 31 7.79 0.74 -8.75
C SER A 31 6.58 1.30 -9.52
N ASP A 32 6.16 2.52 -9.18
CA ASP A 32 4.99 3.14 -9.80
C ASP A 32 5.22 3.51 -11.26
N GLY A 33 6.48 3.59 -11.70
CA GLY A 33 6.82 3.75 -13.10
C GLY A 33 6.71 2.47 -13.91
N GLY A 34 6.52 1.32 -13.26
CA GLY A 34 6.44 0.01 -13.90
C GLY A 34 5.02 -0.54 -13.97
N GLN A 35 4.92 -1.88 -14.03
CA GLN A 35 3.67 -2.58 -14.26
C GLN A 35 2.87 -2.92 -12.99
N LEU A 36 3.54 -2.94 -11.83
CA LEU A 36 2.90 -3.44 -10.60
C LEU A 36 1.61 -2.72 -10.22
N PRO A 37 1.54 -1.37 -10.20
CA PRO A 37 0.28 -0.69 -9.88
C PRO A 37 -0.84 -1.07 -10.83
N ARG A 38 -0.53 -1.22 -12.12
CA ARG A 38 -1.53 -1.59 -13.12
C ARG A 38 -2.07 -2.99 -12.90
N MET A 39 -1.22 -3.92 -12.48
CA MET A 39 -1.63 -5.29 -12.17
C MET A 39 -2.61 -5.33 -11.02
N LEU A 40 -2.50 -4.40 -10.09
CA LEU A 40 -3.39 -4.29 -8.93
C LEU A 40 -4.56 -3.33 -9.15
N GLY A 41 -4.60 -2.64 -10.28
CA GLY A 41 -5.65 -1.65 -10.56
C GLY A 41 -5.52 -0.38 -9.72
N VAL A 42 -4.33 -0.10 -9.19
CA VAL A 42 -4.07 1.09 -8.37
C VAL A 42 -4.13 2.34 -9.24
N VAL A 43 -4.92 3.33 -8.81
CA VAL A 43 -5.05 4.61 -9.50
C VAL A 43 -4.43 5.76 -8.73
N ARG A 44 -4.27 5.62 -7.41
CA ARG A 44 -3.63 6.64 -6.59
C ARG A 44 -3.01 6.01 -5.34
N ARG A 45 -1.89 6.57 -4.91
CA ARG A 45 -1.18 6.15 -3.71
C ARG A 45 -0.72 7.39 -2.96
N ASP A 46 -0.99 7.44 -1.66
CA ASP A 46 -0.45 8.45 -0.77
C ASP A 46 0.22 7.77 0.41
N LEU A 47 1.39 8.26 0.79
CA LEU A 47 2.14 7.77 1.93
C LEU A 47 2.19 8.85 2.99
N PHE A 48 1.95 8.48 4.24
CA PHE A 48 2.00 9.38 5.38
C PHE A 48 2.87 8.80 6.47
N SER A 49 3.52 9.64 7.24
CA SER A 49 4.23 9.22 8.45
C SER A 49 3.77 10.07 9.63
N PHE A 50 3.74 9.45 10.83
CA PHE A 50 3.32 10.14 12.05
C PHE A 50 3.83 9.36 13.26
N HIS A 51 4.73 9.96 14.03
CA HIS A 51 5.22 9.38 15.30
C HIS A 51 5.65 7.92 15.19
N GLY A 52 6.47 7.59 14.19
CA GLY A 52 6.95 6.23 13.98
C GLY A 52 5.96 5.30 13.32
N LEU A 53 4.83 5.82 12.87
CA LEU A 53 3.83 5.05 12.12
C LEU A 53 3.91 5.38 10.65
N TYR A 54 3.60 4.39 9.84
CA TYR A 54 3.53 4.46 8.38
C TYR A 54 2.10 4.19 7.94
N PHE A 55 1.59 5.08 7.09
CA PHE A 55 0.23 4.95 6.54
C PHE A 55 0.33 4.95 5.03
N HIS A 56 -0.28 3.95 4.42
CA HIS A 56 -0.28 3.80 2.97
C HIS A 56 -1.72 3.73 2.50
N LEU A 57 -2.20 4.82 1.90
CA LEU A 57 -3.55 4.89 1.34
C LEU A 57 -3.50 4.54 -0.14
N ILE A 58 -4.21 3.48 -0.50
CA ILE A 58 -4.29 3.00 -1.88
C ILE A 58 -5.70 3.25 -2.39
N GLU A 59 -5.83 3.93 -3.52
CA GLU A 59 -7.10 4.04 -4.23
C GLU A 59 -7.01 3.21 -5.49
N ALA A 60 -7.96 2.31 -5.68
CA ALA A 60 -7.96 1.35 -6.78
C ALA A 60 -9.35 1.21 -7.38
N ALA A 61 -9.40 0.68 -8.60
CA ALA A 61 -10.68 0.42 -9.27
C ALA A 61 -11.47 -0.68 -8.55
N ASP A 62 -10.76 -1.64 -7.96
CA ASP A 62 -11.36 -2.76 -7.22
C ASP A 62 -10.59 -3.00 -5.94
N ASP A 63 -11.15 -3.82 -5.04
CA ASP A 63 -10.45 -4.24 -3.84
C ASP A 63 -9.16 -4.97 -4.22
N VAL A 64 -8.01 -4.50 -3.69
CA VAL A 64 -6.72 -5.11 -3.98
C VAL A 64 -6.48 -6.40 -3.19
N ALA A 65 -7.19 -6.59 -2.08
CA ALA A 65 -6.97 -7.73 -1.20
C ALA A 65 -7.13 -9.09 -1.88
N PRO A 66 -8.17 -9.33 -2.72
CA PRO A 66 -8.30 -10.62 -3.41
C PRO A 66 -7.17 -10.92 -4.39
N ALA A 67 -6.49 -9.91 -4.92
CA ALA A 67 -5.40 -10.10 -5.87
C ALA A 67 -4.06 -10.43 -5.18
N LEU A 68 -3.93 -10.12 -3.89
CA LEU A 68 -2.66 -10.29 -3.17
C LEU A 68 -2.12 -11.72 -3.18
N PRO A 69 -2.93 -12.78 -2.96
CA PRO A 69 -2.40 -14.14 -2.98
C PRO A 69 -1.70 -14.51 -4.29
N THR A 70 -2.15 -13.96 -5.41
CA THR A 70 -1.54 -14.19 -6.72
C THR A 70 -0.35 -13.26 -6.96
N VAL A 71 -0.54 -11.96 -6.69
CA VAL A 71 0.46 -10.94 -7.00
C VAL A 71 1.68 -11.04 -6.10
N ARG A 72 1.52 -11.46 -4.85
CA ARG A 72 2.64 -11.50 -3.90
C ARG A 72 3.78 -12.44 -4.31
N GLU A 73 3.53 -13.35 -5.23
CA GLU A 73 4.57 -14.23 -5.78
C GLU A 73 5.21 -13.66 -7.04
N HIS A 74 4.65 -12.59 -7.58
CA HIS A 74 5.19 -11.98 -8.80
C HIS A 74 6.54 -11.30 -8.49
N PRO A 75 7.55 -11.46 -9.36
CA PRO A 75 8.88 -10.87 -9.12
C PRO A 75 8.87 -9.38 -8.82
N LEU A 76 8.01 -8.60 -9.47
CA LEU A 76 7.91 -7.16 -9.21
C LEU A 76 7.44 -6.88 -7.79
N PHE A 77 6.45 -7.64 -7.29
CA PHE A 77 5.97 -7.48 -5.93
C PHE A 77 7.03 -7.91 -4.92
N VAL A 78 7.67 -9.05 -5.16
CA VAL A 78 8.72 -9.57 -4.28
C VAL A 78 9.86 -8.56 -4.16
N ASP A 79 10.28 -7.95 -5.27
CA ASP A 79 11.34 -6.96 -5.27
C ASP A 79 10.99 -5.74 -4.41
N VAL A 80 9.82 -5.16 -4.62
CA VAL A 80 9.36 -4.00 -3.85
C VAL A 80 9.21 -4.36 -2.38
N ASN A 81 8.56 -5.48 -2.08
CA ASN A 81 8.32 -5.90 -0.71
C ASN A 81 9.63 -6.15 0.03
N THR A 82 10.62 -6.74 -0.63
CA THR A 82 11.94 -6.98 -0.04
C THR A 82 12.64 -5.66 0.28
N LYS A 83 12.60 -4.71 -0.65
CA LYS A 83 13.19 -3.39 -0.44
C LYS A 83 12.51 -2.64 0.71
N LEU A 84 11.19 -2.66 0.75
CA LEU A 84 10.41 -1.99 1.80
C LEU A 84 10.66 -2.62 3.17
N GLY A 85 10.90 -3.92 3.23
CA GLY A 85 11.12 -4.64 4.48
C GLY A 85 12.35 -4.16 5.27
N LYS A 86 13.25 -3.41 4.64
CA LYS A 86 14.39 -2.80 5.30
C LYS A 86 14.02 -1.52 6.07
N HIS A 87 12.86 -0.94 5.78
CA HIS A 87 12.45 0.36 6.31
C HIS A 87 11.13 0.29 7.07
N ILE A 88 10.28 -0.67 6.74
CA ILE A 88 8.92 -0.80 7.27
C ILE A 88 8.80 -2.12 7.99
N THR A 89 8.29 -2.07 9.24
CA THR A 89 8.06 -3.26 10.04
C THR A 89 6.60 -3.35 10.44
N ALA A 90 6.13 -4.56 10.76
CA ALA A 90 4.76 -4.77 11.18
C ALA A 90 4.42 -3.95 12.42
N TYR A 91 3.21 -3.39 12.46
CA TYR A 91 2.72 -2.69 13.66
C TYR A 91 2.70 -3.64 14.86
N ASP A 92 2.18 -4.85 14.65
CA ASP A 92 2.19 -5.91 15.65
C ASP A 92 2.68 -7.20 14.99
N PRO A 93 3.98 -7.58 15.21
CA PRO A 93 4.52 -8.78 14.57
C PRO A 93 3.80 -10.07 14.95
N GLU A 94 3.15 -10.11 16.11
CA GLU A 94 2.45 -11.31 16.57
C GLU A 94 1.17 -11.58 15.77
N THR A 95 0.54 -10.53 15.25
CA THR A 95 -0.69 -10.66 14.46
C THR A 95 -0.46 -10.56 12.96
N TRP A 96 0.75 -10.23 12.54
CA TRP A 96 1.07 -10.05 11.14
C TRP A 96 1.45 -11.38 10.48
N SER A 97 0.64 -11.85 9.56
CA SER A 97 0.98 -13.01 8.72
C SER A 97 0.97 -12.67 7.24
N SER A 98 0.30 -11.58 6.83
CA SER A 98 0.25 -11.13 5.45
C SER A 98 -0.07 -9.63 5.42
N PRO A 99 0.11 -8.95 4.27
CA PRO A 99 -0.26 -7.53 4.16
C PRO A 99 -1.71 -7.24 4.56
N ARG A 100 -2.59 -8.21 4.45
CA ARG A 100 -3.98 -8.09 4.84
C ARG A 100 -4.15 -7.74 6.33
N ASP A 101 -3.25 -8.23 7.16
CA ASP A 101 -3.30 -8.00 8.61
C ASP A 101 -2.93 -6.57 8.98
N ALA A 102 -2.37 -5.80 8.03
CA ALA A 102 -2.04 -4.40 8.21
C ALA A 102 -3.13 -3.47 7.69
N MET A 103 -4.17 -4.00 7.08
CA MET A 103 -5.23 -3.20 6.47
C MET A 103 -6.22 -2.73 7.53
N ALA A 104 -6.39 -1.41 7.63
CA ALA A 104 -7.36 -0.82 8.53
C ALA A 104 -8.78 -1.06 8.01
N GLN A 105 -9.72 -1.20 8.93
CA GLN A 105 -11.12 -1.37 8.58
C GLN A 105 -11.77 0.00 8.37
N ASN A 106 -12.32 0.22 7.17
CA ASN A 106 -13.13 1.39 6.91
C ASN A 106 -14.53 1.14 7.50
N PHE A 107 -14.96 1.97 8.42
CA PHE A 107 -16.26 1.78 9.07
C PHE A 107 -17.26 2.88 8.80
N TYR A 108 -16.89 3.87 8.00
CA TYR A 108 -17.82 4.93 7.56
C TYR A 108 -17.27 5.63 6.34
N THR A 109 -18.12 5.87 5.36
CA THR A 109 -17.78 6.67 4.19
C THR A 109 -18.94 7.58 3.84
N TRP A 110 -18.64 8.83 3.57
CA TRP A 110 -19.58 9.78 3.00
C TRP A 110 -18.91 10.44 1.80
N ALA A 111 -19.68 10.64 0.76
CA ALA A 111 -19.16 11.31 -0.44
C ALA A 111 -20.21 12.30 -0.93
N ALA A 112 -19.75 13.50 -1.27
CA ALA A 112 -20.64 14.51 -1.88
C ALA A 112 -20.95 14.15 -3.32
N ASP A 113 -22.11 14.55 -3.78
CA ASP A 113 -22.54 14.37 -5.18
C ASP A 113 -21.72 15.23 -6.15
#